data_0aeacd73c99498aa20a41365cdb3e8a2
#
_entry.id   0aeacd73c99498aa20a41365cdb3e8a2
#
_cell.length_a   1.000
_cell.length_b   1.000
_cell.length_c   1.000
_cell.angle_alpha   90.00
_cell.angle_beta   90.00
_cell.angle_gamma   90.00
#
_symmetry.space_group_name_H-M   'P 1'
#
loop_
_entity.id
_entity.type
_entity.pdbx_description
1 polymer ?
#
loop_
_entity_poly.entity_id
_entity_poly.type
_entity_poly.pdbx_seq_one_letter_code
_entity_poly.pdbx_strand_id
1 'polypeptide(L)'
;MEYLIRTARITDIERLVALSDDVVRVSRDAGPLGPTDLLRQLVYLPTASVFVAEARRDVVGGAVLALRPSVVAGGFAGTVDLLVVDPDHDIDRVTDALLDEVVRSAQNKGCSVVEAVLPTDPAARTRWERHGFVESGPRTELHVAAVGAGASRGR
;
A
#
# COMPACT_ATOMS: atom_id res chain seq x y z
N MET A 1 -10.12 22.57 -2.62
CA MET A 1 -10.77 21.27 -2.86
C MET A 1 -10.65 20.39 -1.63
N GLU A 2 -11.70 19.72 -1.29
CA GLU A 2 -11.72 18.84 -0.14
C GLU A 2 -11.50 17.39 -0.57
N TYR A 3 -10.68 16.66 0.19
CA TYR A 3 -10.40 15.25 -0.03
C TYR A 3 -10.96 14.43 1.11
N LEU A 4 -11.83 13.49 0.78
CA LEU A 4 -12.43 12.57 1.74
C LEU A 4 -11.78 11.20 1.64
N ILE A 5 -11.38 10.67 2.79
CA ILE A 5 -10.81 9.31 2.84
C ILE A 5 -11.90 8.36 3.32
N ARG A 6 -12.04 7.26 2.62
CA ARG A 6 -13.00 6.21 2.98
C ARG A 6 -12.45 4.83 2.62
N THR A 7 -13.07 3.82 3.16
CA THR A 7 -12.75 2.44 2.78
C THR A 7 -13.14 2.20 1.33
N ALA A 8 -12.30 1.51 0.59
CA ALA A 8 -12.55 1.19 -0.80
C ALA A 8 -13.72 0.21 -0.95
N ARG A 9 -14.45 0.35 -2.04
CA ARG A 9 -15.48 -0.59 -2.47
C ARG A 9 -14.98 -1.33 -3.71
N ILE A 10 -15.64 -2.43 -4.04
CA ILE A 10 -15.29 -3.20 -5.24
C ILE A 10 -15.29 -2.31 -6.49
N THR A 11 -16.21 -1.37 -6.56
CA THR A 11 -16.33 -0.47 -7.70
C THR A 11 -15.17 0.53 -7.84
N ASP A 12 -14.35 0.70 -6.81
CA ASP A 12 -13.19 1.59 -6.84
C ASP A 12 -11.93 0.93 -7.41
N ILE A 13 -11.92 -0.40 -7.51
CA ILE A 13 -10.69 -1.15 -7.78
C ILE A 13 -10.10 -0.84 -9.16
N GLU A 14 -10.94 -0.73 -10.16
CA GLU A 14 -10.45 -0.43 -11.51
C GLU A 14 -9.73 0.92 -11.57
N ARG A 15 -10.27 1.92 -10.87
CA ARG A 15 -9.65 3.24 -10.81
C ARG A 15 -8.33 3.20 -10.03
N LEU A 16 -8.29 2.46 -8.92
CA LEU A 16 -7.04 2.28 -8.16
C LEU A 16 -5.96 1.61 -9.00
N VAL A 17 -6.32 0.59 -9.76
CA VAL A 17 -5.37 -0.09 -10.65
C VAL A 17 -4.84 0.88 -11.70
N ALA A 18 -5.71 1.69 -12.28
CA ALA A 18 -5.30 2.68 -13.27
C ALA A 18 -4.32 3.70 -12.68
N LEU A 19 -4.55 4.16 -11.45
CA LEU A 19 -3.64 5.07 -10.76
C LEU A 19 -2.33 4.39 -10.38
N SER A 20 -2.34 3.08 -10.19
CA SER A 20 -1.18 2.29 -9.75
C SER A 20 -0.37 1.74 -10.92
N ASP A 21 -0.75 2.01 -12.14
CA ASP A 21 -0.20 1.36 -13.32
C ASP A 21 1.33 1.43 -13.37
N ASP A 22 1.91 2.60 -13.10
CA ASP A 22 3.36 2.77 -13.12
C ASP A 22 4.05 1.98 -12.00
N VAL A 23 3.45 1.91 -10.83
CA VAL A 23 4.00 1.19 -9.68
C VAL A 23 3.94 -0.31 -9.92
N VAL A 24 2.82 -0.80 -10.41
CA VAL A 24 2.59 -2.23 -10.63
C VAL A 24 3.44 -2.77 -11.76
N ARG A 25 3.68 -1.97 -12.79
CA ARG A 25 4.51 -2.40 -13.93
C ARG A 25 5.93 -2.77 -13.56
N VAL A 26 6.44 -2.22 -12.47
CA VAL A 26 7.80 -2.52 -12.01
C VAL A 26 7.91 -3.95 -11.49
N SER A 27 6.80 -4.57 -11.10
CA SER A 27 6.77 -5.90 -10.52
C SER A 27 6.57 -6.99 -11.57
N ARG A 28 7.52 -7.15 -12.48
CA ARG A 28 7.43 -8.13 -13.55
C ARG A 28 7.40 -9.57 -13.06
N ASP A 29 7.99 -9.80 -11.91
CA ASP A 29 8.07 -11.13 -11.32
C ASP A 29 6.95 -11.34 -10.29
N ALA A 30 5.86 -10.63 -10.46
CA ALA A 30 4.71 -10.76 -9.58
C ALA A 30 4.16 -12.19 -9.61
N GLY A 31 3.51 -12.55 -8.52
CA GLY A 31 2.86 -13.85 -8.39
C GLY A 31 1.70 -14.03 -9.36
N PRO A 32 0.98 -15.14 -9.25
CA PRO A 32 -0.05 -15.52 -10.23
C PRO A 32 -1.28 -14.62 -10.26
N LEU A 33 -1.51 -13.84 -9.21
CA LEU A 33 -2.66 -12.94 -9.17
C LEU A 33 -2.32 -11.60 -9.79
N GLY A 34 -3.15 -11.13 -10.70
CA GLY A 34 -3.04 -9.78 -11.22
C GLY A 34 -3.42 -8.76 -10.15
N PRO A 35 -2.97 -7.49 -10.31
CA PRO A 35 -3.24 -6.46 -9.30
C PRO A 35 -4.73 -6.19 -9.08
N THR A 36 -5.54 -6.28 -10.12
CA THR A 36 -6.99 -6.08 -10.01
C THR A 36 -7.62 -7.16 -9.15
N ASP A 37 -7.28 -8.42 -9.41
CA ASP A 37 -7.85 -9.54 -8.66
C ASP A 37 -7.39 -9.53 -7.22
N LEU A 38 -6.12 -9.22 -6.98
CA LEU A 38 -5.59 -9.14 -5.62
C LEU A 38 -6.27 -8.02 -4.83
N LEU A 39 -6.40 -6.83 -5.41
CA LEU A 39 -7.07 -5.71 -4.73
C LEU A 39 -8.52 -6.04 -4.42
N ARG A 40 -9.23 -6.74 -5.30
CA ARG A 40 -10.60 -7.18 -5.03
C ARG A 40 -10.67 -8.10 -3.82
N GLN A 41 -9.69 -9.01 -3.68
CA GLN A 41 -9.62 -9.87 -2.52
C GLN A 41 -9.31 -9.09 -1.24
N LEU A 42 -8.38 -8.14 -1.30
CA LEU A 42 -7.97 -7.36 -0.13
C LEU A 42 -9.12 -6.56 0.47
N VAL A 43 -10.07 -6.12 -0.34
CA VAL A 43 -11.24 -5.37 0.16
C VAL A 43 -12.04 -6.19 1.18
N TYR A 44 -12.01 -7.52 1.07
CA TYR A 44 -12.75 -8.40 1.96
C TYR A 44 -11.91 -9.06 3.06
N LEU A 45 -10.58 -8.93 3.02
CA LEU A 45 -9.71 -9.58 4.00
C LEU A 45 -9.60 -8.75 5.28
N PRO A 46 -9.75 -9.37 6.46
CA PRO A 46 -9.60 -8.65 7.72
C PRO A 46 -8.15 -8.24 8.00
N THR A 47 -7.18 -8.85 7.31
CA THR A 47 -5.75 -8.53 7.47
C THR A 47 -5.28 -7.45 6.52
N ALA A 48 -6.18 -6.80 5.81
CA ALA A 48 -5.84 -5.70 4.93
C ALA A 48 -6.90 -4.61 5.02
N SER A 49 -6.48 -3.37 4.81
CA SER A 49 -7.38 -2.23 4.70
C SER A 49 -7.04 -1.49 3.42
N VAL A 50 -8.04 -1.26 2.59
CA VAL A 50 -7.86 -0.51 1.36
C VAL A 50 -8.65 0.79 1.49
N PHE A 51 -7.94 1.90 1.34
CA PHE A 51 -8.53 3.24 1.44
C PHE A 51 -8.47 3.94 0.11
N VAL A 52 -9.46 4.78 -0.14
CA VAL A 52 -9.44 5.68 -1.29
C VAL A 52 -9.61 7.11 -0.83
N ALA A 53 -9.00 8.02 -1.56
CA ALA A 53 -9.23 9.45 -1.43
C ALA A 53 -10.18 9.86 -2.54
N GLU A 54 -11.21 10.60 -2.17
CA GLU A 54 -12.27 11.01 -3.08
C GLU A 54 -12.34 12.53 -3.12
N ALA A 55 -12.42 13.08 -4.33
CA ALA A 55 -12.66 14.50 -4.55
C ALA A 55 -13.79 14.61 -5.57
N ARG A 56 -14.86 15.31 -5.22
CA ARG A 56 -16.03 15.48 -6.09
C ARG A 56 -16.54 14.15 -6.67
N ARG A 57 -16.57 13.12 -5.81
CA ARG A 57 -17.02 11.76 -6.16
C ARG A 57 -16.07 10.97 -7.06
N ASP A 58 -14.91 11.53 -7.40
CA ASP A 58 -13.89 10.81 -8.15
C ASP A 58 -12.80 10.28 -7.21
N VAL A 59 -12.34 9.06 -7.45
CA VAL A 59 -11.21 8.49 -6.72
C VAL A 59 -9.94 9.11 -7.28
N VAL A 60 -9.21 9.81 -6.43
CA VAL A 60 -7.99 10.54 -6.79
C VAL A 60 -6.74 10.00 -6.11
N GLY A 61 -6.88 8.96 -5.33
CA GLY A 61 -5.75 8.32 -4.68
C GLY A 61 -6.21 7.12 -3.87
N GLY A 62 -5.26 6.37 -3.37
CA GLY A 62 -5.56 5.23 -2.52
C GLY A 62 -4.34 4.69 -1.80
N ALA A 63 -4.59 3.88 -0.79
CA ALA A 63 -3.56 3.24 -0.01
C ALA A 63 -4.01 1.85 0.43
N VAL A 64 -3.04 0.95 0.56
CA VAL A 64 -3.27 -0.39 1.10
C VAL A 64 -2.40 -0.55 2.34
N LEU A 65 -3.03 -0.89 3.46
CA LEU A 65 -2.36 -1.26 4.70
C LEU A 65 -2.56 -2.75 4.90
N ALA A 66 -1.47 -3.51 4.86
CA ALA A 66 -1.49 -4.94 5.12
C ALA A 66 -1.00 -5.20 6.55
N LEU A 67 -1.66 -6.11 7.26
CA LEU A 67 -1.35 -6.45 8.64
C LEU A 67 -0.74 -7.84 8.71
N ARG A 68 0.28 -8.01 9.54
CA ARG A 68 0.83 -9.32 9.82
C ARG A 68 1.20 -9.46 11.28
N PRO A 69 1.05 -10.65 11.86
CA PRO A 69 1.63 -10.92 13.17
C PRO A 69 3.15 -10.87 13.06
N SER A 70 3.81 -10.31 14.05
CA SER A 70 5.26 -10.21 14.07
C SER A 70 5.80 -10.49 15.46
N VAL A 71 6.62 -11.53 15.57
CA VAL A 71 7.28 -11.87 16.81
C VAL A 71 8.23 -10.74 17.21
N VAL A 72 8.97 -10.22 16.24
CA VAL A 72 9.94 -9.14 16.50
C VAL A 72 9.26 -7.87 16.97
N ALA A 73 8.13 -7.53 16.35
CA ALA A 73 7.37 -6.34 16.74
C ALA A 73 6.59 -6.54 18.05
N GLY A 74 6.43 -7.77 18.49
CA GLY A 74 5.67 -8.09 19.70
C GLY A 74 4.17 -7.94 19.54
N GLY A 75 3.65 -8.09 18.33
CA GLY A 75 2.24 -7.92 18.04
C GLY A 75 2.03 -7.85 16.54
N PHE A 76 1.20 -6.92 16.09
CA PHE A 76 0.99 -6.73 14.67
C PHE A 76 1.93 -5.68 14.10
N ALA A 77 2.44 -5.95 12.92
CA ALA A 77 3.14 -4.98 12.08
C ALA A 77 2.25 -4.64 10.90
N GLY A 78 2.16 -3.38 10.55
CA GLY A 78 1.47 -2.94 9.35
C GLY A 78 2.47 -2.61 8.26
N THR A 79 2.10 -2.85 7.02
CA THR A 79 2.89 -2.46 5.86
C THR A 79 2.04 -1.62 4.94
N VAL A 80 2.52 -0.43 4.60
CA VAL A 80 1.89 0.35 3.53
C VAL A 80 2.38 -0.25 2.22
N ASP A 81 1.56 -1.14 1.66
CA ASP A 81 1.92 -1.89 0.46
C ASP A 81 1.76 -1.05 -0.81
N LEU A 82 0.85 -0.10 -0.77
CA LEU A 82 0.55 0.77 -1.90
C LEU A 82 0.12 2.13 -1.37
N LEU A 83 0.61 3.19 -2.00
CA LEU A 83 0.09 4.54 -1.82
C LEU A 83 0.26 5.27 -3.14
N VAL A 84 -0.86 5.68 -3.73
CA VAL A 84 -0.87 6.34 -5.04
C VAL A 84 -1.76 7.56 -5.01
N VAL A 85 -1.39 8.56 -5.77
CA VAL A 85 -2.16 9.80 -5.91
C VAL A 85 -2.20 10.18 -7.38
N ASP A 86 -3.37 10.62 -7.84
CA ASP A 86 -3.51 11.19 -9.18
C ASP A 86 -2.63 12.43 -9.29
N PRO A 87 -1.68 12.48 -10.24
CA PRO A 87 -0.76 13.61 -10.35
C PRO A 87 -1.45 14.95 -10.70
N ASP A 88 -2.69 14.91 -11.17
CA ASP A 88 -3.46 16.12 -11.48
C ASP A 88 -4.09 16.76 -10.24
N HIS A 89 -3.91 16.15 -9.07
CA HIS A 89 -4.42 16.66 -7.79
C HIS A 89 -3.28 17.11 -6.88
N ASP A 90 -3.64 17.66 -5.73
CA ASP A 90 -2.67 18.12 -4.73
C ASP A 90 -2.04 16.91 -4.04
N ILE A 91 -0.87 16.50 -4.52
CA ILE A 91 -0.19 15.29 -4.04
C ILE A 91 0.10 15.38 -2.54
N ASP A 92 0.52 16.54 -2.04
CA ASP A 92 0.82 16.70 -0.62
C ASP A 92 -0.42 16.49 0.25
N ARG A 93 -1.51 17.14 -0.11
CA ARG A 93 -2.75 17.06 0.68
C ARG A 93 -3.37 15.67 0.63
N VAL A 94 -3.38 15.04 -0.54
CA VAL A 94 -3.95 13.69 -0.67
C VAL A 94 -3.10 12.68 0.08
N THR A 95 -1.77 12.77 -0.06
CA THR A 95 -0.86 11.88 0.66
C THR A 95 -1.02 12.06 2.17
N ASP A 96 -1.06 13.30 2.65
CA ASP A 96 -1.23 13.57 4.08
C ASP A 96 -2.53 12.95 4.60
N ALA A 97 -3.62 13.12 3.88
CA ALA A 97 -4.91 12.57 4.28
C ALA A 97 -4.91 11.04 4.31
N LEU A 98 -4.29 10.41 3.30
CA LEU A 98 -4.17 8.96 3.24
C LEU A 98 -3.29 8.42 4.39
N LEU A 99 -2.14 9.05 4.64
CA LEU A 99 -1.25 8.62 5.70
C LEU A 99 -1.88 8.81 7.09
N ASP A 100 -2.63 9.89 7.31
CA ASP A 100 -3.36 10.08 8.56
C ASP A 100 -4.31 8.91 8.81
N GLU A 101 -5.04 8.50 7.77
CA GLU A 101 -5.98 7.37 7.91
C GLU A 101 -5.27 6.04 8.12
N VAL A 102 -4.17 5.81 7.40
CA VAL A 102 -3.35 4.61 7.56
C VAL A 102 -2.85 4.49 8.99
N VAL A 103 -2.28 5.57 9.54
CA VAL A 103 -1.74 5.57 10.90
C VAL A 103 -2.86 5.33 11.91
N ARG A 104 -3.98 6.00 11.75
CA ARG A 104 -5.13 5.81 12.65
C ARG A 104 -5.63 4.38 12.60
N SER A 105 -5.77 3.81 11.41
CA SER A 105 -6.20 2.43 11.25
C SER A 105 -5.22 1.45 11.91
N ALA A 106 -3.93 1.68 11.70
CA ALA A 106 -2.89 0.83 12.31
C ALA A 106 -2.97 0.86 13.84
N GLN A 107 -3.14 2.05 14.41
CA GLN A 107 -3.32 2.20 15.86
C GLN A 107 -4.54 1.43 16.36
N ASN A 108 -5.66 1.58 15.67
CA ASN A 108 -6.91 0.91 16.06
C ASN A 108 -6.80 -0.61 15.96
N LYS A 109 -5.97 -1.11 15.07
CA LYS A 109 -5.78 -2.55 14.86
C LYS A 109 -4.65 -3.14 15.71
N GLY A 110 -4.04 -2.33 16.56
CA GLY A 110 -3.00 -2.81 17.49
C GLY A 110 -1.63 -3.00 16.87
N CYS A 111 -1.31 -2.29 15.81
CA CYS A 111 0.03 -2.33 15.24
C CYS A 111 1.01 -1.61 16.15
N SER A 112 2.16 -2.23 16.40
CA SER A 112 3.26 -1.58 17.12
C SER A 112 4.21 -0.86 16.18
N VAL A 113 4.19 -1.21 14.89
CA VAL A 113 5.03 -0.59 13.87
C VAL A 113 4.28 -0.59 12.53
N VAL A 114 4.54 0.42 11.73
CA VAL A 114 4.08 0.50 10.34
C VAL A 114 5.31 0.70 9.45
N GLU A 115 5.47 -0.15 8.48
CA GLU A 115 6.60 -0.15 7.57
C GLU A 115 6.19 0.25 6.16
N ALA A 116 7.11 0.80 5.41
CA ALA A 116 6.90 1.12 4.01
C ALA A 116 8.24 1.14 3.28
N VAL A 117 8.20 1.03 1.97
CA VAL A 117 9.40 1.20 1.17
C VAL A 117 9.82 2.68 1.23
N LEU A 118 11.10 2.91 1.45
CA LEU A 118 11.65 4.27 1.52
C LEU A 118 11.44 4.98 0.18
N PRO A 119 10.75 6.13 0.18
CA PRO A 119 10.62 6.90 -1.05
C PRO A 119 11.96 7.38 -1.57
N THR A 120 12.16 7.33 -2.87
CA THR A 120 13.40 7.79 -3.49
C THR A 120 13.42 9.30 -3.74
N ASP A 121 12.24 9.87 -3.96
CA ASP A 121 12.10 11.30 -4.19
C ASP A 121 12.18 12.08 -2.87
N PRO A 122 13.06 13.11 -2.76
CA PRO A 122 13.19 13.87 -1.52
C PRO A 122 11.90 14.54 -1.06
N ALA A 123 11.07 15.01 -1.98
CA ALA A 123 9.79 15.63 -1.61
C ALA A 123 8.85 14.59 -0.99
N ALA A 124 8.82 13.37 -1.55
CA ALA A 124 8.03 12.29 -1.00
C ALA A 124 8.54 11.88 0.39
N ARG A 125 9.85 11.80 0.58
CA ARG A 125 10.43 11.52 1.90
C ARG A 125 9.98 12.53 2.93
N THR A 126 10.00 13.81 2.58
CA THR A 126 9.57 14.87 3.49
C THR A 126 8.10 14.69 3.89
N ARG A 127 7.23 14.34 2.95
CA ARG A 127 5.82 14.07 3.26
C ARG A 127 5.67 12.96 4.28
N TRP A 128 6.37 11.85 4.07
CA TRP A 128 6.29 10.70 4.96
C TRP A 128 6.87 11.00 6.34
N GLU A 129 7.99 11.73 6.38
CA GLU A 129 8.64 12.12 7.63
C GLU A 129 7.71 12.98 8.50
N ARG A 130 6.88 13.83 7.88
CA ARG A 130 5.90 14.63 8.63
C ARG A 130 4.90 13.77 9.39
N HIS A 131 4.70 12.52 8.96
CA HIS A 131 3.81 11.57 9.63
C HIS A 131 4.53 10.64 10.59
N GLY A 132 5.80 10.93 10.89
CA GLY A 132 6.58 10.15 11.85
C GLY A 132 7.35 8.98 11.26
N PHE A 133 7.32 8.78 9.95
CA PHE A 133 8.12 7.74 9.32
C PHE A 133 9.58 8.15 9.28
N VAL A 134 10.45 7.24 9.71
CA VAL A 134 11.90 7.46 9.68
C VAL A 134 12.56 6.28 9.00
N GLU A 135 13.67 6.55 8.33
CA GLU A 135 14.43 5.49 7.69
C GLU A 135 14.91 4.50 8.76
N SER A 136 14.68 3.21 8.52
CA SER A 136 15.00 2.17 9.47
C SER A 136 15.66 1.00 8.74
N GLY A 137 16.94 0.86 8.88
CA GLY A 137 17.73 -0.28 8.49
C GLY A 137 17.51 -0.86 7.09
N PRO A 138 18.49 -1.60 6.59
CA PRO A 138 18.34 -2.34 5.34
C PRO A 138 17.56 -3.63 5.56
N ARG A 139 17.01 -4.16 4.47
CA ARG A 139 16.36 -5.47 4.48
C ARG A 139 16.88 -6.29 3.31
N THR A 140 16.70 -7.60 3.39
CA THR A 140 17.05 -8.51 2.31
C THR A 140 15.79 -9.02 1.63
N GLU A 141 15.91 -9.34 0.36
CA GLU A 141 14.80 -9.90 -0.43
C GLU A 141 15.30 -11.09 -1.22
N LEU A 142 14.43 -12.06 -1.39
CA LEU A 142 14.65 -13.19 -2.29
C LEU A 142 13.44 -13.27 -3.20
N HIS A 143 13.66 -13.25 -4.49
CA HIS A 143 12.59 -13.45 -5.47
C HIS A 143 12.39 -14.96 -5.63
N VAL A 144 11.24 -15.44 -5.18
CA VAL A 144 10.94 -16.87 -5.18
C VAL A 144 10.42 -17.26 -6.56
N ALA A 145 11.07 -18.25 -7.18
CA ALA A 145 10.64 -18.73 -8.48
C ALA A 145 9.27 -19.40 -8.37
N ALA A 146 8.50 -19.34 -9.46
CA ALA A 146 7.22 -20.02 -9.54
C ALA A 146 7.41 -21.52 -9.32
N VAL A 147 6.45 -22.16 -8.60
CA VAL A 147 6.54 -23.57 -8.24
C VAL A 147 6.80 -24.48 -9.46
N GLY A 148 6.10 -24.22 -10.57
CA GLY A 148 6.29 -25.02 -11.77
C GLY A 148 7.69 -24.93 -12.36
N ALA A 149 8.25 -23.71 -12.43
CA ALA A 149 9.60 -23.50 -12.92
C ALA A 149 10.66 -24.11 -12.00
N GLY A 150 10.48 -23.98 -10.69
CA GLY A 150 11.40 -24.55 -9.72
C GLY A 150 11.39 -26.06 -9.71
N ALA A 151 10.21 -26.65 -9.79
CA ALA A 151 10.05 -28.09 -9.75
C ALA A 151 10.73 -28.78 -10.95
N SER A 152 10.68 -28.18 -12.10
CA SER A 152 11.25 -28.78 -13.31
C SER A 152 12.77 -28.87 -13.25
N ARG A 153 13.40 -28.20 -12.36
CA ARG A 153 14.84 -28.18 -12.22
C ARG A 153 15.34 -28.90 -10.98
N GLY A 154 14.48 -29.59 -10.33
CA GLY A 154 14.80 -30.23 -9.07
C GLY A 154 15.74 -31.40 -9.25
N ARG A 155 16.80 -31.28 -9.67
CA ARG A 155 17.72 -32.41 -9.75
C ARG A 155 19.03 -32.09 -10.19
#